data_f11ce30a8ef4c4e77e6a5ae6ef6f9a70
#
_entry.id   f11ce30a8ef4c4e77e6a5ae6ef6f9a70
#
_cell.length_a   1.000
_cell.length_b   1.000
_cell.length_c   1.000
_cell.angle_alpha   90.00
_cell.angle_beta   90.00
_cell.angle_gamma   90.00
#
_symmetry.space_group_name_H-M   'P 1'
#
loop_
_entity.id
_entity.type
_entity.pdbx_description
1 polymer ?
#
loop_
_entity_poly.entity_id
_entity_poly.type
_entity_poly.pdbx_seq_one_letter_code
_entity_poly.pdbx_strand_id
1 'polypeptide(L)'
;MAAFRIILVWMPVLVFLLTPASVAFQMDPLPNQHQGLFDSEEVIGISLEGDIRTLMRDRGEDPSYHFMKIHVQNAGLDESLDLRVRVRGNFRRLRENCDTPPLRFNFSRHEVPEHSLFAGQRSLKLVVPCKGEEYVLREYLTYKMYNLFTDYSFKVRLVHLTYHDTGNNQTSDPEYAFLIEHKNSLASRSNATLIERMNLRPEIVDQEAFLRMSVFAYMIGNTDWSVQYLHNMEMLFLNDEKVYVAVPYDFDLVGLVSSPYARPEQALRLRSVRERVFRGYCLEDLSVLEPAFKQFQELKPEIYKMITENPLLQERYIDFATNYLDDFYDTLDNPRKMSRAFSYPCDRFGTGNVVISGMQN
;
A
#
# COMPACT_ATOMS: atom_id res chain seq x y z
N MET A 1 97.98 -30.29 32.73
CA MET A 1 97.00 -29.22 32.53
C MET A 1 95.99 -29.72 31.45
N ALA A 2 94.86 -30.25 31.88
CA ALA A 2 93.85 -30.88 31.03
C ALA A 2 92.73 -29.88 30.79
N ALA A 3 92.44 -29.57 29.51
CA ALA A 3 91.40 -28.68 29.12
C ALA A 3 90.10 -29.49 28.92
N PHE A 4 89.05 -29.15 29.69
CA PHE A 4 87.74 -29.71 29.52
C PHE A 4 87.00 -28.96 28.41
N ARG A 5 86.58 -29.67 27.34
CA ARG A 5 85.71 -29.18 26.33
C ARG A 5 84.25 -29.51 26.70
N ILE A 6 83.43 -28.49 26.93
CA ILE A 6 82.00 -28.61 27.12
C ILE A 6 81.33 -28.62 25.72
N ILE A 7 80.65 -29.73 25.40
CA ILE A 7 79.84 -29.87 24.20
C ILE A 7 78.42 -29.45 24.59
N LEU A 8 77.94 -28.31 24.04
CA LEU A 8 76.52 -27.86 24.15
C LEU A 8 75.72 -28.61 23.08
N VAL A 9 74.84 -29.48 23.55
CA VAL A 9 73.82 -30.13 22.70
C VAL A 9 72.61 -29.25 22.60
N TRP A 10 72.37 -28.73 21.42
CA TRP A 10 71.15 -27.99 21.12
C TRP A 10 70.00 -28.99 20.87
N MET A 11 69.01 -29.01 21.73
CA MET A 11 67.74 -29.72 21.51
C MET A 11 66.72 -28.77 20.87
N PRO A 12 66.14 -29.09 19.71
CA PRO A 12 65.09 -28.24 19.16
C PRO A 12 63.79 -28.45 19.95
N VAL A 13 63.26 -27.35 20.51
CA VAL A 13 61.91 -27.35 21.13
C VAL A 13 60.90 -27.25 20.01
N LEU A 14 60.18 -28.35 19.80
CA LEU A 14 59.06 -28.39 18.85
C LEU A 14 57.84 -27.71 19.51
N VAL A 15 57.54 -26.46 19.19
CA VAL A 15 56.35 -25.77 19.62
C VAL A 15 55.16 -26.22 18.79
N PHE A 16 54.30 -27.06 19.34
CA PHE A 16 53.00 -27.37 18.77
C PHE A 16 52.07 -26.16 18.94
N LEU A 17 51.85 -25.40 17.85
CA LEU A 17 50.76 -24.41 17.78
C LEU A 17 49.43 -25.14 17.67
N LEU A 18 48.76 -25.30 18.82
CA LEU A 18 47.34 -25.69 18.86
C LEU A 18 46.52 -24.51 18.37
N THR A 19 46.06 -24.55 17.12
CA THR A 19 45.03 -23.65 16.62
C THR A 19 43.71 -24.04 17.27
N PRO A 20 42.99 -23.10 17.97
CA PRO A 20 41.65 -23.39 18.46
C PRO A 20 40.73 -23.62 17.23
N ALA A 21 40.16 -24.80 17.13
CA ALA A 21 39.05 -25.06 16.19
C ALA A 21 37.90 -24.18 16.62
N SER A 22 37.64 -23.13 15.86
CA SER A 22 36.40 -22.33 15.99
C SER A 22 35.23 -23.23 15.63
N VAL A 23 34.57 -23.77 16.65
CA VAL A 23 33.25 -24.39 16.50
C VAL A 23 32.30 -23.23 16.18
N ALA A 24 32.01 -23.05 14.88
CA ALA A 24 30.90 -22.20 14.48
C ALA A 24 29.63 -22.83 15.07
N PHE A 25 29.11 -22.21 16.10
CA PHE A 25 27.76 -22.49 16.60
C PHE A 25 26.82 -22.03 15.46
N GLN A 26 26.36 -23.00 14.69
CA GLN A 26 25.25 -22.81 13.78
C GLN A 26 24.02 -22.60 14.71
N MET A 27 23.68 -21.35 14.96
CA MET A 27 22.40 -21.04 15.60
C MET A 27 21.33 -21.55 14.68
N ASP A 28 20.60 -22.57 15.10
CA ASP A 28 19.35 -22.95 14.46
C ASP A 28 18.49 -21.66 14.35
N PRO A 29 17.84 -21.41 13.20
CA PRO A 29 16.95 -20.28 13.09
C PRO A 29 15.93 -20.36 14.23
N LEU A 30 15.80 -19.27 14.98
CA LEU A 30 14.80 -19.15 16.04
C LEU A 30 13.46 -19.63 15.49
N PRO A 31 12.67 -20.41 16.25
CA PRO A 31 11.37 -20.89 15.78
C PRO A 31 10.55 -19.68 15.36
N ASN A 32 10.04 -19.74 14.12
CA ASN A 32 9.26 -18.75 13.41
C ASN A 32 8.53 -17.78 14.37
N GLN A 33 9.02 -16.56 14.48
CA GLN A 33 8.17 -15.47 14.90
C GLN A 33 7.05 -15.44 13.86
N HIS A 34 5.80 -15.62 14.28
CA HIS A 34 4.64 -15.60 13.39
C HIS A 34 4.68 -14.31 12.58
N GLN A 35 4.98 -14.46 11.29
CA GLN A 35 5.04 -13.35 10.38
C GLN A 35 3.59 -12.92 10.09
N GLY A 36 3.23 -11.70 10.47
CA GLY A 36 1.90 -11.16 10.21
C GLY A 36 1.64 -11.02 8.72
N LEU A 37 0.37 -10.95 8.34
CA LEU A 37 -0.07 -10.87 6.94
C LEU A 37 0.66 -9.79 6.12
N PHE A 38 1.01 -8.66 6.74
CA PHE A 38 1.60 -7.50 6.07
C PHE A 38 3.10 -7.31 6.38
N ASP A 39 3.77 -8.33 6.94
CA ASP A 39 5.18 -8.22 7.33
C ASP A 39 6.14 -8.80 6.28
N SER A 40 5.62 -9.31 5.16
CA SER A 40 6.38 -9.84 4.03
C SER A 40 5.85 -9.29 2.72
N GLU A 41 6.70 -9.23 1.72
CA GLU A 41 6.38 -8.83 0.34
C GLU A 41 6.12 -10.02 -0.59
N GLU A 42 6.32 -11.25 -0.12
CA GLU A 42 6.08 -12.44 -0.93
C GLU A 42 4.62 -12.55 -1.34
N VAL A 43 4.37 -12.88 -2.59
CA VAL A 43 3.03 -13.16 -3.10
C VAL A 43 2.52 -14.45 -2.48
N ILE A 44 1.33 -14.43 -1.89
CA ILE A 44 0.71 -15.61 -1.31
C ILE A 44 -0.42 -16.14 -2.19
N GLY A 45 -0.52 -17.47 -2.31
CA GLY A 45 -1.65 -18.13 -2.96
C GLY A 45 -2.85 -18.18 -2.03
N ILE A 46 -4.00 -17.71 -2.50
CA ILE A 46 -5.27 -17.75 -1.79
C ILE A 46 -6.31 -18.42 -2.69
N SER A 47 -6.99 -19.46 -2.19
CA SER A 47 -8.19 -20.02 -2.80
C SER A 47 -9.41 -19.68 -1.94
N LEU A 48 -10.42 -19.09 -2.55
CA LEU A 48 -11.72 -18.81 -1.92
C LEU A 48 -12.73 -19.85 -2.40
N GLU A 49 -13.21 -20.69 -1.48
CA GLU A 49 -14.14 -21.79 -1.73
C GLU A 49 -15.53 -21.49 -1.17
N GLY A 50 -16.57 -21.75 -1.95
CA GLY A 50 -17.97 -21.58 -1.56
C GLY A 50 -18.90 -21.40 -2.76
N ASP A 51 -20.13 -20.92 -2.54
CA ASP A 51 -21.03 -20.53 -3.62
C ASP A 51 -20.62 -19.18 -4.21
N ILE A 52 -19.56 -19.25 -5.04
CA ILE A 52 -18.94 -18.07 -5.66
C ILE A 52 -19.93 -17.35 -6.58
N ARG A 53 -20.77 -18.11 -7.29
CA ARG A 53 -21.76 -17.55 -8.20
C ARG A 53 -22.78 -16.70 -7.48
N THR A 54 -23.29 -17.15 -6.34
CA THR A 54 -24.24 -16.39 -5.52
C THR A 54 -23.57 -15.15 -4.92
N LEU A 55 -22.36 -15.28 -4.38
CA LEU A 55 -21.57 -14.12 -3.90
C LEU A 55 -21.41 -13.07 -4.98
N MET A 56 -20.95 -13.45 -6.19
CA MET A 56 -20.67 -12.51 -7.28
C MET A 56 -21.92 -11.86 -7.89
N ARG A 57 -23.11 -12.41 -7.63
CA ARG A 57 -24.40 -11.86 -8.06
C ARG A 57 -25.00 -10.90 -7.05
N ASP A 58 -24.63 -11.03 -5.79
CA ASP A 58 -25.14 -10.20 -4.70
C ASP A 58 -24.48 -8.80 -4.71
N ARG A 59 -24.96 -7.96 -5.64
CA ARG A 59 -24.45 -6.60 -5.89
C ARG A 59 -25.48 -5.52 -5.60
N GLY A 60 -26.48 -5.83 -4.75
CA GLY A 60 -27.49 -4.87 -4.28
C GLY A 60 -26.88 -3.69 -3.49
N GLU A 61 -27.70 -2.78 -3.02
CA GLU A 61 -27.25 -1.63 -2.21
C GLU A 61 -26.59 -2.07 -0.91
N ASP A 62 -27.09 -3.13 -0.28
CA ASP A 62 -26.52 -3.74 0.93
C ASP A 62 -26.30 -5.25 0.71
N PRO A 63 -25.16 -5.63 0.11
CA PRO A 63 -24.84 -7.04 -0.14
C PRO A 63 -24.69 -7.83 1.16
N SER A 64 -25.23 -9.05 1.20
CA SER A 64 -25.17 -9.94 2.35
C SER A 64 -23.77 -10.56 2.52
N TYR A 65 -23.51 -11.06 3.73
CA TYR A 65 -22.34 -11.92 3.96
C TYR A 65 -22.65 -13.37 3.60
N HIS A 66 -21.77 -13.98 2.81
CA HIS A 66 -21.80 -15.38 2.41
C HIS A 66 -20.73 -16.16 3.17
N PHE A 67 -21.06 -17.38 3.64
CA PHE A 67 -20.08 -18.26 4.27
C PHE A 67 -19.17 -18.86 3.20
N MET A 68 -17.87 -18.73 3.41
CA MET A 68 -16.82 -19.16 2.52
C MET A 68 -15.70 -19.80 3.34
N LYS A 69 -14.84 -20.54 2.66
CA LYS A 69 -13.59 -21.06 3.20
C LYS A 69 -12.43 -20.42 2.42
N ILE A 70 -11.42 -19.95 3.14
CA ILE A 70 -10.17 -19.50 2.55
C ILE A 70 -9.10 -20.56 2.77
N HIS A 71 -8.37 -20.90 1.71
CA HIS A 71 -7.19 -21.75 1.78
C HIS A 71 -5.99 -20.90 1.38
N VAL A 72 -4.93 -20.94 2.17
CA VAL A 72 -3.67 -20.27 1.90
C VAL A 72 -2.62 -21.32 1.65
N GLN A 73 -1.95 -21.20 0.51
CA GLN A 73 -0.83 -22.05 0.15
C GLN A 73 0.39 -21.15 -0.13
N ASN A 74 1.40 -21.28 0.69
CA ASN A 74 2.69 -20.64 0.49
C ASN A 74 3.80 -21.58 0.98
N ALA A 75 5.05 -21.32 0.64
CA ALA A 75 6.21 -22.15 0.99
C ALA A 75 6.22 -22.53 2.50
N GLY A 76 5.71 -23.74 2.84
CA GLY A 76 5.63 -24.25 4.20
C GLY A 76 4.39 -23.82 5.02
N LEU A 77 3.47 -23.03 4.45
CA LEU A 77 2.19 -22.68 5.06
C LEU A 77 1.06 -23.31 4.25
N ASP A 78 0.26 -24.14 4.91
CA ASP A 78 -1.01 -24.69 4.40
C ASP A 78 -2.06 -24.46 5.47
N GLU A 79 -2.92 -23.48 5.25
CA GLU A 79 -3.91 -23.03 6.23
C GLU A 79 -5.29 -22.94 5.60
N SER A 80 -6.31 -23.36 6.35
CA SER A 80 -7.70 -23.28 5.94
C SER A 80 -8.54 -22.66 7.06
N LEU A 81 -9.31 -21.62 6.74
CA LEU A 81 -10.15 -20.91 7.69
C LEU A 81 -11.55 -20.69 7.13
N ASP A 82 -12.54 -20.74 8.00
CA ASP A 82 -13.90 -20.32 7.67
C ASP A 82 -14.00 -18.77 7.85
N LEU A 83 -14.67 -18.11 6.91
CA LEU A 83 -14.88 -16.69 6.95
C LEU A 83 -16.23 -16.32 6.30
N ARG A 84 -16.61 -15.07 6.50
CA ARG A 84 -17.75 -14.49 5.78
C ARG A 84 -17.24 -13.47 4.77
N VAL A 85 -17.76 -13.56 3.55
CA VAL A 85 -17.35 -12.68 2.44
C VAL A 85 -18.56 -11.95 1.91
N ARG A 86 -18.40 -10.66 1.59
CA ARG A 86 -19.43 -9.91 0.86
C ARG A 86 -18.81 -9.04 -0.23
N VAL A 87 -19.61 -8.73 -1.22
CA VAL A 87 -19.30 -7.69 -2.20
C VAL A 87 -19.24 -6.32 -1.53
N ARG A 88 -18.34 -5.44 -1.99
CA ARG A 88 -18.18 -4.09 -1.45
C ARG A 88 -17.99 -3.05 -2.56
N GLY A 89 -17.93 -1.79 -2.13
CA GLY A 89 -17.72 -0.63 -2.99
C GLY A 89 -19.00 -0.08 -3.59
N ASN A 90 -18.93 1.13 -4.11
CA ASN A 90 -20.06 1.80 -4.77
C ASN A 90 -19.96 1.64 -6.29
N PHE A 91 -18.88 2.15 -6.89
CA PHE A 91 -18.66 2.14 -8.32
C PHE A 91 -18.35 0.74 -8.87
N ARG A 92 -17.32 0.08 -8.35
CA ARG A 92 -16.86 -1.24 -8.85
C ARG A 92 -17.80 -2.40 -8.48
N ARG A 93 -18.78 -2.19 -7.60
CA ARG A 93 -19.82 -3.15 -7.30
C ARG A 93 -20.79 -3.36 -8.46
N LEU A 94 -21.03 -2.33 -9.26
CA LEU A 94 -21.99 -2.36 -10.36
C LEU A 94 -21.42 -3.15 -11.55
N ARG A 95 -22.28 -4.01 -12.16
CA ARG A 95 -21.86 -4.86 -13.30
C ARG A 95 -21.44 -4.10 -14.54
N GLU A 96 -22.08 -2.94 -14.76
CA GLU A 96 -21.75 -2.06 -15.88
C GLU A 96 -20.30 -1.52 -15.77
N ASN A 97 -19.76 -1.42 -14.57
CA ASN A 97 -18.43 -0.89 -14.32
C ASN A 97 -17.37 -1.99 -14.23
N CYS A 98 -17.68 -3.09 -13.52
CA CYS A 98 -16.74 -4.17 -13.27
C CYS A 98 -17.33 -5.57 -13.44
N ASP A 99 -16.57 -6.44 -14.06
CA ASP A 99 -16.95 -7.83 -14.25
C ASP A 99 -16.91 -8.58 -12.90
N THR A 100 -15.84 -8.39 -12.13
CA THR A 100 -15.69 -8.95 -10.78
C THR A 100 -15.68 -7.80 -9.75
N PRO A 101 -16.58 -7.84 -8.74
CA PRO A 101 -16.65 -6.78 -7.72
C PRO A 101 -15.58 -6.98 -6.67
N PRO A 102 -15.09 -5.89 -6.04
CA PRO A 102 -14.22 -6.00 -4.88
C PRO A 102 -14.95 -6.69 -3.71
N LEU A 103 -14.19 -7.38 -2.88
CA LEU A 103 -14.73 -8.17 -1.77
C LEU A 103 -14.30 -7.62 -0.42
N ARG A 104 -15.05 -7.98 0.61
CA ARG A 104 -14.69 -7.78 2.00
C ARG A 104 -14.69 -9.12 2.71
N PHE A 105 -13.56 -9.48 3.29
CA PHE A 105 -13.42 -10.61 4.20
C PHE A 105 -13.79 -10.19 5.62
N ASN A 106 -14.46 -11.06 6.34
CA ASN A 106 -14.80 -10.87 7.74
C ASN A 106 -14.52 -12.18 8.49
N PHE A 107 -13.54 -12.11 9.37
CA PHE A 107 -13.10 -13.26 10.18
C PHE A 107 -13.80 -13.24 11.53
N SER A 108 -14.18 -14.40 12.03
CA SER A 108 -14.66 -14.55 13.41
C SER A 108 -13.47 -14.46 14.36
N ARG A 109 -13.60 -13.62 15.39
CA ARG A 109 -12.50 -13.36 16.33
C ARG A 109 -12.01 -14.62 17.08
N HIS A 110 -12.91 -15.61 17.25
CA HIS A 110 -12.62 -16.81 18.02
C HIS A 110 -12.20 -18.01 17.14
N GLU A 111 -12.28 -17.86 15.82
CA GLU A 111 -12.02 -18.95 14.87
C GLU A 111 -10.68 -18.82 14.15
N VAL A 112 -9.99 -17.66 14.26
CA VAL A 112 -8.66 -17.47 13.69
C VAL A 112 -7.61 -17.86 14.75
N PRO A 113 -6.82 -18.92 14.53
CA PRO A 113 -5.75 -19.31 15.43
C PRO A 113 -4.69 -18.23 15.58
N GLU A 114 -4.02 -18.18 16.74
CA GLU A 114 -2.96 -17.20 17.00
C GLU A 114 -1.74 -17.37 16.06
N HIS A 115 -1.52 -18.58 15.56
CA HIS A 115 -0.45 -18.89 14.61
C HIS A 115 -0.85 -18.71 13.14
N SER A 116 -2.09 -18.32 12.87
CA SER A 116 -2.59 -18.05 11.53
C SER A 116 -1.92 -16.83 10.91
N LEU A 117 -1.73 -16.87 9.58
CA LEU A 117 -1.34 -15.68 8.82
C LEU A 117 -2.33 -14.51 9.02
N PHE A 118 -3.60 -14.83 9.27
CA PHE A 118 -4.68 -13.87 9.52
C PHE A 118 -4.86 -13.54 11.00
N ALA A 119 -3.93 -13.94 11.88
CA ALA A 119 -4.02 -13.63 13.31
C ALA A 119 -4.22 -12.12 13.54
N GLY A 120 -5.17 -11.78 14.41
CA GLY A 120 -5.52 -10.38 14.69
C GLY A 120 -6.36 -9.67 13.63
N GLN A 121 -6.54 -10.26 12.44
CA GLN A 121 -7.38 -9.67 11.39
C GLN A 121 -8.86 -9.93 11.68
N ARG A 122 -9.68 -8.87 11.61
CA ARG A 122 -11.14 -8.96 11.74
C ARG A 122 -11.83 -8.78 10.40
N SER A 123 -11.32 -7.87 9.60
CA SER A 123 -11.88 -7.56 8.29
C SER A 123 -10.76 -7.07 7.38
N LEU A 124 -10.79 -7.54 6.15
CA LEU A 124 -9.86 -7.12 5.11
C LEU A 124 -10.65 -6.72 3.86
N LYS A 125 -10.15 -5.69 3.17
CA LYS A 125 -10.61 -5.39 1.82
C LYS A 125 -9.76 -6.21 0.85
N LEU A 126 -10.41 -6.90 -0.08
CA LEU A 126 -9.75 -7.56 -1.21
C LEU A 126 -10.07 -6.80 -2.48
N VAL A 127 -9.03 -6.29 -3.12
CA VAL A 127 -9.09 -5.64 -4.43
C VAL A 127 -8.80 -6.69 -5.49
N VAL A 128 -9.73 -6.85 -6.43
CA VAL A 128 -9.68 -7.85 -7.50
C VAL A 128 -9.72 -7.18 -8.87
N PRO A 129 -9.33 -7.87 -9.94
CA PRO A 129 -9.42 -7.33 -11.30
C PRO A 129 -10.83 -6.87 -11.65
N CYS A 130 -10.94 -5.64 -12.16
CA CYS A 130 -12.18 -5.06 -12.65
C CYS A 130 -12.27 -5.18 -14.18
N LYS A 131 -11.28 -4.67 -14.89
CA LYS A 131 -11.16 -4.67 -16.35
C LYS A 131 -9.77 -5.12 -16.82
N GLY A 132 -9.04 -5.81 -15.98
CA GLY A 132 -7.70 -6.34 -16.23
C GLY A 132 -6.88 -6.39 -14.95
N GLU A 133 -6.06 -7.41 -14.86
CA GLU A 133 -5.18 -7.70 -13.73
C GLU A 133 -4.08 -6.64 -13.60
N GLU A 134 -3.61 -6.10 -14.71
CA GLU A 134 -2.58 -5.08 -14.75
C GLU A 134 -2.94 -3.83 -13.93
N TYR A 135 -4.23 -3.46 -13.83
CA TYR A 135 -4.67 -2.30 -13.05
C TYR A 135 -4.61 -2.55 -11.55
N VAL A 136 -4.84 -3.80 -11.12
CA VAL A 136 -4.66 -4.22 -9.73
C VAL A 136 -3.18 -4.11 -9.31
N LEU A 137 -2.26 -4.56 -10.17
CA LEU A 137 -0.83 -4.47 -9.92
C LEU A 137 -0.37 -3.01 -9.82
N ARG A 138 -0.87 -2.13 -10.68
CA ARG A 138 -0.56 -0.69 -10.68
C ARG A 138 -1.12 0.01 -9.43
N GLU A 139 -2.35 -0.32 -9.02
CA GLU A 139 -2.96 0.19 -7.79
C GLU A 139 -2.17 -0.29 -6.56
N TYR A 140 -1.83 -1.59 -6.48
CA TYR A 140 -0.97 -2.14 -5.44
C TYR A 140 0.37 -1.41 -5.33
N LEU A 141 1.06 -1.18 -6.44
CA LEU A 141 2.32 -0.44 -6.47
C LEU A 141 2.16 1.00 -6.00
N THR A 142 1.02 1.64 -6.29
CA THR A 142 0.75 2.99 -5.81
C THR A 142 0.66 3.05 -4.28
N TYR A 143 0.04 2.05 -3.64
CA TYR A 143 0.07 1.91 -2.18
C TYR A 143 1.51 1.69 -1.69
N LYS A 144 2.28 0.82 -2.33
CA LYS A 144 3.68 0.56 -1.96
C LYS A 144 4.56 1.80 -2.10
N MET A 145 4.35 2.60 -3.13
CA MET A 145 5.02 3.90 -3.27
C MET A 145 4.69 4.82 -2.10
N TYR A 146 3.43 4.91 -1.68
CA TYR A 146 3.07 5.76 -0.55
C TYR A 146 3.67 5.26 0.78
N ASN A 147 3.82 3.94 0.96
CA ASN A 147 4.50 3.36 2.11
C ASN A 147 5.98 3.80 2.25
N LEU A 148 6.64 4.22 1.17
CA LEU A 148 8.01 4.77 1.25
C LEU A 148 8.06 6.13 1.96
N PHE A 149 6.99 6.90 1.91
CA PHE A 149 6.95 8.27 2.44
C PHE A 149 6.59 8.35 3.92
N THR A 150 5.79 7.40 4.41
CA THR A 150 5.26 7.47 5.78
C THR A 150 4.71 6.15 6.26
N ASP A 151 4.83 5.88 7.57
CA ASP A 151 4.18 4.76 8.24
C ASP A 151 2.67 4.99 8.42
N TYR A 152 2.20 6.25 8.32
CA TYR A 152 0.78 6.59 8.32
C TYR A 152 0.18 6.33 6.92
N SER A 153 0.20 5.08 6.51
CA SER A 153 -0.23 4.61 5.19
C SER A 153 -0.76 3.18 5.30
N PHE A 154 -1.73 2.80 4.49
CA PHE A 154 -2.25 1.43 4.52
C PHE A 154 -1.19 0.44 4.04
N LYS A 155 -0.97 -0.62 4.83
CA LYS A 155 -0.22 -1.79 4.37
C LYS A 155 -1.07 -2.60 3.39
N VAL A 156 -0.41 -3.16 2.39
CA VAL A 156 -1.05 -4.01 1.37
C VAL A 156 -0.24 -5.28 1.15
N ARG A 157 -0.93 -6.38 0.77
CA ARG A 157 -0.29 -7.66 0.47
C ARG A 157 -0.80 -8.19 -0.87
N LEU A 158 0.12 -8.43 -1.80
CA LEU A 158 -0.21 -9.04 -3.09
C LEU A 158 -0.51 -10.52 -2.93
N VAL A 159 -1.53 -10.99 -3.63
CA VAL A 159 -1.97 -12.38 -3.58
C VAL A 159 -2.26 -12.92 -4.99
N HIS A 160 -2.08 -14.24 -5.20
CA HIS A 160 -2.68 -14.99 -6.28
C HIS A 160 -4.00 -15.56 -5.80
N LEU A 161 -5.08 -15.07 -6.36
CA LEU A 161 -6.45 -15.44 -5.97
C LEU A 161 -7.03 -16.45 -6.95
N THR A 162 -7.54 -17.56 -6.42
CA THR A 162 -8.31 -18.56 -7.15
C THR A 162 -9.69 -18.68 -6.51
N TYR A 163 -10.72 -18.84 -7.32
CA TYR A 163 -12.09 -19.13 -6.85
C TYR A 163 -12.43 -20.59 -7.11
N HIS A 164 -12.93 -21.28 -6.08
CA HIS A 164 -13.49 -22.62 -6.20
C HIS A 164 -15.00 -22.56 -5.93
N ASP A 165 -15.81 -22.66 -6.99
CA ASP A 165 -17.27 -22.59 -6.88
C ASP A 165 -17.85 -23.97 -6.57
N THR A 166 -18.31 -24.17 -5.34
CA THR A 166 -18.88 -25.43 -4.89
C THR A 166 -20.22 -25.78 -5.56
N GLY A 167 -20.91 -24.78 -6.14
CA GLY A 167 -22.19 -24.99 -6.82
C GLY A 167 -22.07 -25.73 -8.14
N ASN A 168 -20.97 -25.62 -8.85
CA ASN A 168 -20.69 -26.27 -10.13
C ASN A 168 -19.37 -27.03 -10.18
N ASN A 169 -18.64 -27.05 -9.06
CA ASN A 169 -17.33 -27.68 -8.91
C ASN A 169 -16.29 -27.18 -9.94
N GLN A 170 -16.29 -25.86 -10.18
CA GLN A 170 -15.35 -25.19 -11.09
C GLN A 170 -14.34 -24.36 -10.32
N THR A 171 -13.11 -24.40 -10.79
CA THR A 171 -12.01 -23.56 -10.27
C THR A 171 -11.60 -22.56 -11.34
N SER A 172 -11.44 -21.29 -10.95
CA SER A 172 -10.94 -20.26 -11.87
C SER A 172 -9.43 -20.39 -12.07
N ASP A 173 -8.92 -19.77 -13.12
CA ASP A 173 -7.49 -19.49 -13.21
C ASP A 173 -7.09 -18.52 -12.08
N PRO A 174 -5.83 -18.57 -11.59
CA PRO A 174 -5.33 -17.63 -10.61
C PRO A 174 -5.16 -16.25 -11.21
N GLU A 175 -5.56 -15.22 -10.47
CA GLU A 175 -5.42 -13.81 -10.83
C GLU A 175 -4.70 -13.05 -9.73
N TYR A 176 -3.93 -12.00 -10.09
CA TYR A 176 -3.40 -11.09 -9.07
C TYR A 176 -4.53 -10.26 -8.44
N ALA A 177 -4.52 -10.25 -7.12
CA ALA A 177 -5.37 -9.42 -6.28
C ALA A 177 -4.51 -8.88 -5.12
N PHE A 178 -5.02 -7.97 -4.31
CA PHE A 178 -4.32 -7.59 -3.10
C PHE A 178 -5.26 -7.33 -1.93
N LEU A 179 -4.76 -7.65 -0.74
CA LEU A 179 -5.41 -7.37 0.53
C LEU A 179 -4.96 -6.00 1.03
N ILE A 180 -5.90 -5.24 1.63
CA ILE A 180 -5.62 -3.95 2.27
C ILE A 180 -5.86 -4.09 3.77
N GLU A 181 -4.93 -3.57 4.55
CA GLU A 181 -5.02 -3.44 6.00
C GLU A 181 -6.35 -2.77 6.42
N HIS A 182 -6.90 -3.21 7.54
CA HIS A 182 -8.10 -2.58 8.08
C HIS A 182 -7.75 -1.25 8.78
N LYS A 183 -8.60 -0.23 8.64
CA LYS A 183 -8.37 1.09 9.23
C LYS A 183 -8.12 1.06 10.75
N ASN A 184 -8.75 0.13 11.47
CA ASN A 184 -8.50 -0.02 12.91
C ASN A 184 -7.11 -0.60 13.21
N SER A 185 -6.57 -1.45 12.34
CA SER A 185 -5.21 -1.98 12.47
C SER A 185 -4.19 -0.88 12.20
N LEU A 186 -4.42 -0.08 11.16
CA LEU A 186 -3.64 1.14 10.89
C LEU A 186 -3.65 2.08 12.11
N ALA A 187 -4.82 2.41 12.66
CA ALA A 187 -4.91 3.29 13.83
C ALA A 187 -4.19 2.70 15.05
N SER A 188 -4.39 1.40 15.31
CA SER A 188 -3.77 0.71 16.46
C SER A 188 -2.24 0.72 16.39
N ARG A 189 -1.64 0.36 15.23
CA ARG A 189 -0.17 0.34 15.07
C ARG A 189 0.46 1.74 15.05
N SER A 190 -0.34 2.75 14.70
CA SER A 190 0.07 4.16 14.69
C SER A 190 -0.16 4.86 16.04
N ASN A 191 -0.58 4.15 17.08
CA ASN A 191 -1.02 4.74 18.35
C ASN A 191 -1.98 5.92 18.14
N ALA A 192 -2.99 5.72 17.30
CA ALA A 192 -3.90 6.76 16.85
C ALA A 192 -5.36 6.41 17.09
N THR A 193 -6.20 7.44 17.14
CA THR A 193 -7.65 7.34 17.18
C THR A 193 -8.22 7.70 15.80
N LEU A 194 -9.11 6.86 15.27
CA LEU A 194 -9.84 7.15 14.03
C LEU A 194 -10.86 8.27 14.26
N ILE A 195 -10.87 9.23 13.36
CA ILE A 195 -11.80 10.35 13.35
C ILE A 195 -12.76 10.20 12.17
N GLU A 196 -14.01 9.91 12.46
CA GLU A 196 -15.06 9.70 11.45
C GLU A 196 -15.94 10.96 11.27
N ARG A 197 -15.51 12.10 11.82
CA ARG A 197 -16.22 13.37 11.72
C ARG A 197 -15.92 14.03 10.37
N MET A 198 -16.94 14.29 9.58
CA MET A 198 -16.86 15.09 8.35
C MET A 198 -16.82 16.61 8.66
N ASN A 199 -16.65 17.40 7.62
CA ASN A 199 -16.52 18.87 7.64
C ASN A 199 -15.30 19.34 8.45
N LEU A 200 -14.25 18.53 8.46
CA LEU A 200 -12.97 18.93 9.01
C LEU A 200 -12.31 19.94 8.06
N ARG A 201 -11.78 21.00 8.66
CA ARG A 201 -10.97 21.93 7.89
C ARG A 201 -9.58 21.31 7.67
N PRO A 202 -9.04 21.40 6.45
CA PRO A 202 -7.71 20.91 6.18
C PRO A 202 -6.63 21.53 7.08
N GLU A 203 -6.81 22.75 7.57
CA GLU A 203 -5.87 23.46 8.44
C GLU A 203 -5.66 22.80 9.81
N ILE A 204 -6.54 21.86 10.22
CA ILE A 204 -6.33 21.09 11.45
C ILE A 204 -5.37 19.93 11.28
N VAL A 205 -5.11 19.50 10.02
CA VAL A 205 -4.18 18.42 9.72
C VAL A 205 -2.77 18.92 9.89
N ASP A 206 -1.88 18.07 10.41
CA ASP A 206 -0.46 18.39 10.47
C ASP A 206 0.05 18.84 9.10
N GLN A 207 0.66 20.02 9.05
CA GLN A 207 1.01 20.68 7.80
C GLN A 207 2.01 19.85 6.98
N GLU A 208 3.03 19.30 7.63
CA GLU A 208 4.06 18.53 6.94
C GLU A 208 3.46 17.24 6.34
N ALA A 209 2.70 16.49 7.13
CA ALA A 209 2.03 15.29 6.67
C ALA A 209 1.03 15.58 5.54
N PHE A 210 0.27 16.68 5.65
CA PHE A 210 -0.69 17.08 4.63
C PHE A 210 -0.02 17.49 3.32
N LEU A 211 1.05 18.30 3.38
CA LEU A 211 1.76 18.72 2.18
C LEU A 211 2.46 17.56 1.49
N ARG A 212 3.07 16.64 2.26
CA ARG A 212 3.64 15.38 1.74
C ARG A 212 2.58 14.57 0.99
N MET A 213 1.43 14.35 1.61
CA MET A 213 0.30 13.64 1.01
C MET A 213 -0.21 14.35 -0.25
N SER A 214 -0.33 15.67 -0.22
CA SER A 214 -0.81 16.47 -1.37
C SER A 214 0.16 16.44 -2.55
N VAL A 215 1.48 16.46 -2.29
CA VAL A 215 2.52 16.30 -3.32
C VAL A 215 2.49 14.88 -3.88
N PHE A 216 2.30 13.85 -3.03
CA PHE A 216 2.12 12.49 -3.50
C PHE A 216 0.88 12.36 -4.40
N ALA A 217 -0.25 12.92 -3.98
CA ALA A 217 -1.46 12.93 -4.78
C ALA A 217 -1.24 13.62 -6.15
N TYR A 218 -0.49 14.73 -6.16
CA TYR A 218 -0.09 15.38 -7.40
C TYR A 218 0.82 14.49 -8.26
N MET A 219 1.83 13.83 -7.67
CA MET A 219 2.75 12.94 -8.37
C MET A 219 2.02 11.84 -9.13
N ILE A 220 1.07 11.17 -8.47
CA ILE A 220 0.32 10.05 -9.06
C ILE A 220 -0.90 10.49 -9.89
N GLY A 221 -1.22 11.79 -9.94
CA GLY A 221 -2.41 12.30 -10.61
C GLY A 221 -3.71 11.91 -9.90
N ASN A 222 -3.72 11.96 -8.57
CA ASN A 222 -4.91 11.71 -7.77
C ASN A 222 -5.68 13.02 -7.57
N THR A 223 -6.90 13.07 -8.12
CA THR A 223 -7.82 14.20 -7.92
C THR A 223 -9.10 13.78 -7.19
N ASP A 224 -9.23 12.48 -6.85
CA ASP A 224 -10.42 11.89 -6.24
C ASP A 224 -10.26 11.70 -4.73
N TRP A 225 -10.09 12.81 -4.00
CA TRP A 225 -9.96 12.79 -2.55
C TRP A 225 -10.46 14.08 -1.89
N SER A 226 -10.87 13.98 -0.62
CA SER A 226 -11.23 15.14 0.19
C SER A 226 -11.03 14.88 1.67
N VAL A 227 -10.25 15.74 2.34
CA VAL A 227 -10.15 15.75 3.81
C VAL A 227 -11.45 16.19 4.44
N GLN A 228 -12.12 17.18 3.85
CA GLN A 228 -13.38 17.74 4.39
C GLN A 228 -14.50 16.70 4.47
N TYR A 229 -14.60 15.86 3.46
CA TYR A 229 -15.66 14.85 3.35
C TYR A 229 -15.19 13.43 3.65
N LEU A 230 -13.95 13.25 4.10
CA LEU A 230 -13.32 11.94 4.30
C LEU A 230 -13.48 11.03 3.05
N HIS A 231 -13.44 11.65 1.85
CA HIS A 231 -13.55 10.91 0.59
C HIS A 231 -12.18 10.36 0.20
N ASN A 232 -12.07 9.03 0.06
CA ASN A 232 -10.82 8.30 -0.17
C ASN A 232 -9.70 8.68 0.81
N MET A 233 -10.10 9.02 2.04
CA MET A 233 -9.26 9.43 3.15
C MET A 233 -9.74 8.80 4.46
N GLU A 234 -8.81 8.32 5.28
CA GLU A 234 -9.05 8.12 6.71
C GLU A 234 -8.35 9.21 7.49
N MET A 235 -8.94 9.66 8.59
CA MET A 235 -8.34 10.65 9.46
C MET A 235 -7.89 10.00 10.76
N LEU A 236 -6.61 10.14 11.09
CA LEU A 236 -6.02 9.70 12.34
C LEU A 236 -5.75 10.90 13.25
N PHE A 237 -6.04 10.76 14.53
CA PHE A 237 -5.53 11.63 15.57
C PHE A 237 -4.43 10.88 16.30
N LEU A 238 -3.17 11.32 16.14
CA LEU A 238 -2.01 10.72 16.79
C LEU A 238 -2.03 11.07 18.27
N ASN A 239 -2.06 10.03 19.13
CA ASN A 239 -2.31 10.25 20.57
C ASN A 239 -1.11 10.87 21.29
N ASP A 240 0.11 10.65 20.82
CA ASP A 240 1.33 11.20 21.43
C ASP A 240 1.59 12.62 20.94
N GLU A 241 1.59 12.84 19.63
CA GLU A 241 1.90 14.12 18.98
C GLU A 241 0.75 15.13 19.07
N LYS A 242 -0.50 14.66 19.33
CA LYS A 242 -1.71 15.47 19.40
C LYS A 242 -2.06 16.20 18.10
N VAL A 243 -1.75 15.57 16.97
CA VAL A 243 -2.00 16.12 15.64
C VAL A 243 -2.91 15.22 14.82
N TYR A 244 -3.54 15.78 13.80
CA TYR A 244 -4.34 15.02 12.83
C TYR A 244 -3.50 14.68 11.61
N VAL A 245 -3.63 13.45 11.10
CA VAL A 245 -2.97 12.99 9.88
C VAL A 245 -4.00 12.39 8.93
N ALA A 246 -4.02 12.88 7.69
CA ALA A 246 -4.88 12.34 6.63
C ALA A 246 -4.15 11.22 5.89
N VAL A 247 -4.79 10.06 5.78
CA VAL A 247 -4.25 8.86 5.14
C VAL A 247 -5.06 8.53 3.89
N PRO A 248 -4.50 8.71 2.69
CA PRO A 248 -5.19 8.44 1.43
C PRO A 248 -5.29 6.94 1.15
N TYR A 249 -6.35 6.55 0.43
CA TYR A 249 -6.56 5.21 -0.09
C TYR A 249 -7.42 5.23 -1.36
N ASP A 250 -7.64 4.06 -1.99
CA ASP A 250 -8.44 3.88 -3.20
C ASP A 250 -7.82 4.61 -4.42
N PHE A 251 -6.69 4.07 -4.91
CA PHE A 251 -5.90 4.69 -5.97
C PHE A 251 -6.24 4.20 -7.38
N ASP A 252 -7.35 3.49 -7.58
CA ASP A 252 -7.71 2.91 -8.88
C ASP A 252 -8.05 3.94 -9.96
N LEU A 253 -8.46 5.16 -9.58
CA LEU A 253 -8.82 6.23 -10.49
C LEU A 253 -7.69 7.22 -10.80
N VAL A 254 -6.48 7.01 -10.25
CA VAL A 254 -5.37 7.96 -10.42
C VAL A 254 -4.70 7.85 -11.78
N GLY A 255 -4.06 8.95 -12.20
CA GLY A 255 -3.40 9.04 -13.50
C GLY A 255 -2.31 8.01 -13.73
N LEU A 256 -1.53 7.66 -12.68
CA LEU A 256 -0.48 6.66 -12.76
C LEU A 256 -1.05 5.24 -13.00
N VAL A 257 -2.19 4.88 -12.41
CA VAL A 257 -2.86 3.60 -12.62
C VAL A 257 -3.52 3.54 -13.99
N SER A 258 -4.14 4.64 -14.42
CA SER A 258 -4.80 4.78 -15.74
C SER A 258 -5.79 3.66 -16.02
N SER A 259 -6.66 3.35 -15.07
CA SER A 259 -7.74 2.36 -15.26
C SER A 259 -8.67 2.78 -16.40
N PRO A 260 -9.17 1.85 -17.23
CA PRO A 260 -9.98 2.17 -18.40
C PRO A 260 -11.34 2.77 -18.05
N TYR A 261 -11.80 2.57 -16.83
CA TYR A 261 -13.03 3.18 -16.30
C TYR A 261 -12.79 4.51 -15.57
N ALA A 262 -11.54 4.90 -15.32
CA ALA A 262 -11.24 6.16 -14.65
C ALA A 262 -11.68 7.34 -15.52
N ARG A 263 -12.33 8.30 -14.90
CA ARG A 263 -12.77 9.55 -15.51
C ARG A 263 -12.26 10.72 -14.68
N PRO A 264 -11.84 11.81 -15.32
CA PRO A 264 -11.44 13.00 -14.60
C PRO A 264 -12.65 13.65 -13.90
N GLU A 265 -12.41 14.25 -12.74
CA GLU A 265 -13.44 15.00 -12.03
C GLU A 265 -13.89 16.21 -12.84
N GLN A 266 -15.19 16.29 -13.14
CA GLN A 266 -15.78 17.32 -14.01
C GLN A 266 -15.57 18.73 -13.48
N ALA A 267 -15.64 18.92 -12.16
CA ALA A 267 -15.46 20.21 -11.52
C ALA A 267 -14.06 20.81 -11.76
N LEU A 268 -13.06 19.94 -11.98
CA LEU A 268 -11.69 20.36 -12.28
C LEU A 268 -11.43 20.64 -13.76
N ARG A 269 -12.41 20.37 -14.64
CA ARG A 269 -12.34 20.60 -16.10
C ARG A 269 -11.13 19.94 -16.76
N LEU A 270 -10.69 18.81 -16.26
CA LEU A 270 -9.59 18.03 -16.82
C LEU A 270 -10.05 17.25 -18.05
N ARG A 271 -9.15 17.06 -19.00
CA ARG A 271 -9.41 16.28 -20.24
C ARG A 271 -9.11 14.80 -20.03
N SER A 272 -8.23 14.49 -19.09
CA SER A 272 -7.76 13.14 -18.80
C SER A 272 -7.43 13.00 -17.32
N VAL A 273 -7.61 11.80 -16.76
CA VAL A 273 -7.14 11.45 -15.41
C VAL A 273 -5.62 11.55 -15.26
N ARG A 274 -4.89 11.59 -16.38
CA ARG A 274 -3.43 11.75 -16.38
C ARG A 274 -2.97 13.19 -16.17
N GLU A 275 -3.87 14.16 -16.28
CA GLU A 275 -3.55 15.54 -15.96
C GLU A 275 -3.42 15.70 -14.44
N ARG A 276 -2.37 16.38 -14.02
CA ARG A 276 -2.09 16.64 -12.59
C ARG A 276 -2.67 17.98 -12.18
N VAL A 277 -3.30 17.98 -11.01
CA VAL A 277 -3.74 19.19 -10.34
C VAL A 277 -3.33 19.10 -8.87
N PHE A 278 -2.60 20.11 -8.41
CA PHE A 278 -2.31 20.25 -6.99
C PHE A 278 -3.58 20.67 -6.26
N ARG A 279 -3.97 19.89 -5.26
CA ARG A 279 -5.16 20.11 -4.44
C ARG A 279 -4.82 20.32 -2.97
N GLY A 280 -3.58 20.74 -2.71
CA GLY A 280 -3.17 21.22 -1.40
C GLY A 280 -3.87 22.54 -1.04
N TYR A 281 -3.48 23.13 0.06
CA TYR A 281 -4.01 24.43 0.45
C TYR A 281 -3.50 25.56 -0.43
N CYS A 282 -4.24 26.68 -0.36
CA CYS A 282 -3.65 27.97 -0.71
C CYS A 282 -2.40 28.19 0.15
N LEU A 283 -1.25 28.22 -0.50
CA LEU A 283 0.03 28.51 0.11
C LEU A 283 0.47 29.92 -0.33
N GLU A 284 0.63 30.83 0.63
CA GLU A 284 1.15 32.18 0.35
C GLU A 284 2.65 32.10 0.02
N ASP A 285 3.36 31.17 0.67
CA ASP A 285 4.77 30.87 0.45
C ASP A 285 4.95 29.39 0.06
N LEU A 286 5.44 29.15 -1.14
CA LEU A 286 5.70 27.79 -1.64
C LEU A 286 6.94 27.14 -0.99
N SER A 287 7.77 27.89 -0.27
CA SER A 287 8.95 27.32 0.43
C SER A 287 8.57 26.30 1.49
N VAL A 288 7.34 26.35 2.00
CA VAL A 288 6.81 25.33 2.94
C VAL A 288 6.72 23.92 2.32
N LEU A 289 6.80 23.80 0.98
CA LEU A 289 6.84 22.52 0.27
C LEU A 289 8.27 21.93 0.16
N GLU A 290 9.33 22.71 0.44
CA GLU A 290 10.71 22.26 0.28
C GLU A 290 11.04 20.98 1.04
N PRO A 291 10.60 20.75 2.31
CA PRO A 291 10.84 19.50 3.01
C PRO A 291 10.22 18.30 2.30
N ALA A 292 8.99 18.46 1.79
CA ALA A 292 8.32 17.42 1.01
C ALA A 292 9.10 17.16 -0.30
N PHE A 293 9.41 18.19 -1.08
CA PHE A 293 10.15 18.03 -2.34
C PHE A 293 11.50 17.33 -2.15
N LYS A 294 12.21 17.68 -1.08
CA LYS A 294 13.48 17.02 -0.74
C LYS A 294 13.27 15.51 -0.53
N GLN A 295 12.25 15.11 0.25
CA GLN A 295 11.93 13.70 0.48
C GLN A 295 11.60 12.99 -0.83
N PHE A 296 10.85 13.63 -1.74
CA PHE A 296 10.53 13.04 -3.06
C PHE A 296 11.79 12.86 -3.91
N GLN A 297 12.73 13.79 -3.89
CA GLN A 297 14.01 13.65 -4.59
C GLN A 297 14.88 12.55 -3.99
N GLU A 298 14.93 12.42 -2.67
CA GLU A 298 15.67 11.37 -1.99
C GLU A 298 15.11 9.98 -2.30
N LEU A 299 13.78 9.82 -2.39
CA LEU A 299 13.11 8.56 -2.68
C LEU A 299 12.97 8.23 -4.18
N LYS A 300 13.39 9.15 -5.06
CA LYS A 300 13.31 8.95 -6.52
C LYS A 300 13.89 7.61 -6.98
N PRO A 301 15.11 7.20 -6.56
CA PRO A 301 15.69 5.93 -7.02
C PRO A 301 14.84 4.72 -6.64
N GLU A 302 14.30 4.68 -5.42
CA GLU A 302 13.46 3.59 -4.92
C GLU A 302 12.13 3.51 -5.67
N ILE A 303 11.51 4.65 -5.95
CA ILE A 303 10.26 4.74 -6.72
C ILE A 303 10.47 4.21 -8.13
N TYR A 304 11.56 4.62 -8.80
CA TYR A 304 11.87 4.13 -10.15
C TYR A 304 12.17 2.64 -10.14
N LYS A 305 12.95 2.17 -9.17
CA LYS A 305 13.26 0.75 -9.00
C LYS A 305 12.01 -0.11 -8.87
N MET A 306 11.02 0.33 -8.09
CA MET A 306 9.75 -0.38 -7.94
C MET A 306 9.00 -0.57 -9.26
N ILE A 307 9.24 0.28 -10.26
CA ILE A 307 8.62 0.19 -11.58
C ILE A 307 9.52 -0.58 -12.54
N THR A 308 10.79 -0.17 -12.67
CA THR A 308 11.69 -0.66 -13.73
C THR A 308 12.21 -2.07 -13.47
N GLU A 309 12.29 -2.49 -12.21
CA GLU A 309 12.75 -3.84 -11.83
C GLU A 309 11.58 -4.79 -11.47
N ASN A 310 10.35 -4.39 -11.69
CA ASN A 310 9.19 -5.20 -11.34
C ASN A 310 8.83 -6.18 -12.47
N PRO A 311 9.02 -7.50 -12.26
CA PRO A 311 8.77 -8.49 -13.30
C PRO A 311 7.29 -8.71 -13.64
N LEU A 312 6.38 -8.15 -12.84
CA LEU A 312 4.94 -8.30 -13.04
C LEU A 312 4.35 -7.18 -13.93
N LEU A 313 5.15 -6.16 -14.26
CA LEU A 313 4.69 -5.06 -15.08
C LEU A 313 5.03 -5.29 -16.55
N GLN A 314 4.10 -4.90 -17.42
CA GLN A 314 4.34 -4.88 -18.85
C GLN A 314 5.30 -3.75 -19.23
N GLU A 315 6.22 -4.00 -20.16
CA GLU A 315 7.21 -3.02 -20.65
C GLU A 315 6.55 -1.69 -21.06
N ARG A 316 5.47 -1.77 -21.82
CA ARG A 316 4.71 -0.57 -22.21
C ARG A 316 4.22 0.27 -21.03
N TYR A 317 3.88 -0.37 -19.90
CA TYR A 317 3.48 0.37 -18.72
C TYR A 317 4.70 0.94 -18.00
N ILE A 318 5.81 0.22 -17.95
CA ILE A 318 7.08 0.72 -17.39
C ILE A 318 7.47 2.02 -18.10
N ASP A 319 7.46 2.04 -19.43
CA ASP A 319 7.75 3.23 -20.22
C ASP A 319 6.78 4.38 -19.92
N PHE A 320 5.48 4.08 -19.86
CA PHE A 320 4.47 5.08 -19.52
C PHE A 320 4.69 5.65 -18.12
N ALA A 321 4.87 4.80 -17.11
CA ALA A 321 5.00 5.21 -15.72
C ALA A 321 6.30 5.99 -15.48
N THR A 322 7.40 5.57 -16.11
CA THR A 322 8.68 6.28 -16.06
C THR A 322 8.54 7.68 -16.65
N ASN A 323 8.02 7.82 -17.87
CA ASN A 323 7.80 9.13 -18.50
C ASN A 323 6.82 10.00 -17.68
N TYR A 324 5.80 9.38 -17.09
CA TYR A 324 4.85 10.08 -16.23
C TYR A 324 5.52 10.63 -14.98
N LEU A 325 6.41 9.88 -14.35
CA LEU A 325 7.19 10.34 -13.20
C LEU A 325 8.27 11.36 -13.60
N ASP A 326 8.91 11.21 -14.77
CA ASP A 326 9.88 12.19 -15.29
C ASP A 326 9.27 13.58 -15.39
N ASP A 327 8.02 13.69 -15.89
CA ASP A 327 7.28 14.97 -15.94
C ASP A 327 7.06 15.58 -14.56
N PHE A 328 6.83 14.76 -13.54
CA PHE A 328 6.70 15.22 -12.16
C PHE A 328 8.03 15.75 -11.63
N TYR A 329 9.12 14.99 -11.77
CA TYR A 329 10.44 15.41 -11.30
C TYR A 329 10.98 16.64 -12.07
N ASP A 330 10.76 16.70 -13.38
CA ASP A 330 11.06 17.89 -14.17
C ASP A 330 10.27 19.15 -13.70
N THR A 331 9.06 18.92 -13.16
CA THR A 331 8.29 19.99 -12.53
C THR A 331 8.96 20.47 -11.24
N LEU A 332 9.45 19.55 -10.40
CA LEU A 332 10.15 19.92 -9.16
C LEU A 332 11.49 20.63 -9.43
N ASP A 333 12.22 20.20 -10.45
CA ASP A 333 13.54 20.72 -10.80
C ASP A 333 13.50 22.10 -11.50
N ASN A 334 12.31 22.50 -11.99
CA ASN A 334 12.14 23.77 -12.69
C ASN A 334 11.32 24.77 -11.87
N PRO A 335 11.93 25.85 -11.33
CA PRO A 335 11.23 26.79 -10.45
C PRO A 335 9.98 27.44 -11.08
N ARG A 336 9.97 27.67 -12.41
CA ARG A 336 8.79 28.23 -13.10
C ARG A 336 7.67 27.22 -13.23
N LYS A 337 7.99 25.95 -13.55
CA LYS A 337 7.01 24.87 -13.59
C LYS A 337 6.46 24.60 -12.20
N MET A 338 7.33 24.50 -11.20
CA MET A 338 6.99 24.28 -9.79
C MET A 338 6.04 25.36 -9.28
N SER A 339 6.39 26.65 -9.45
CA SER A 339 5.54 27.75 -9.02
C SER A 339 4.17 27.72 -9.68
N ARG A 340 4.09 27.37 -10.98
CA ARG A 340 2.82 27.25 -11.70
C ARG A 340 2.00 26.03 -11.25
N ALA A 341 2.65 24.89 -11.00
CA ALA A 341 1.99 23.65 -10.67
C ALA A 341 1.41 23.64 -9.26
N PHE A 342 2.12 24.24 -8.29
CA PHE A 342 1.75 24.25 -6.89
C PHE A 342 1.09 25.55 -6.41
N SER A 343 0.94 26.56 -7.29
CA SER A 343 0.13 27.73 -6.97
C SER A 343 -1.36 27.34 -7.01
N TYR A 344 -2.00 27.48 -5.89
CA TYR A 344 -3.44 27.24 -5.74
C TYR A 344 -4.12 28.61 -5.52
N PRO A 345 -5.26 28.90 -6.19
CA PRO A 345 -5.93 30.17 -5.99
C PRO A 345 -6.37 30.34 -4.54
N CYS A 346 -5.88 31.37 -3.88
CA CYS A 346 -6.26 31.71 -2.52
C CYS A 346 -7.60 32.41 -2.52
N ASP A 347 -8.64 31.76 -1.97
CA ASP A 347 -9.88 32.44 -1.63
C ASP A 347 -9.73 33.11 -0.27
N ARG A 348 -9.64 34.42 -0.24
CA ARG A 348 -9.49 35.21 0.99
C ARG A 348 -10.66 35.11 1.94
N PHE A 349 -11.82 34.64 1.45
CA PHE A 349 -13.07 34.56 2.21
C PHE A 349 -13.57 33.11 2.43
N GLY A 350 -12.88 32.13 1.87
CA GLY A 350 -13.20 30.72 1.96
C GLY A 350 -12.10 29.87 2.61
N THR A 351 -12.27 28.56 2.54
CA THR A 351 -11.25 27.59 3.00
C THR A 351 -10.09 27.43 2.01
N GLY A 352 -10.10 28.17 0.91
CA GLY A 352 -9.13 28.01 -0.18
C GLY A 352 -9.26 26.73 -1.01
N ASN A 353 -10.11 25.79 -0.62
CA ASN A 353 -10.29 24.52 -1.30
C ASN A 353 -11.49 24.52 -2.23
N VAL A 354 -11.33 24.00 -3.45
CA VAL A 354 -12.46 23.72 -4.33
C VAL A 354 -13.28 22.59 -3.72
N VAL A 355 -14.53 22.87 -3.41
CA VAL A 355 -15.49 21.83 -3.04
C VAL A 355 -15.89 21.08 -4.33
N ILE A 356 -15.48 19.82 -4.43
CA ILE A 356 -15.87 18.98 -5.57
C ILE A 356 -17.27 18.44 -5.26
N SER A 357 -18.25 18.85 -6.06
CA SER A 357 -19.63 18.36 -5.96
C SER A 357 -19.67 16.87 -6.31
N GLY A 358 -20.38 16.07 -5.50
CA GLY A 358 -20.45 14.61 -5.67
C GLY A 358 -19.59 13.81 -4.70
N MET A 359 -18.68 14.44 -3.97
CA MET A 359 -17.95 13.82 -2.85
C MET A 359 -18.73 13.89 -1.52
N GLN A 360 -19.93 14.46 -1.55
CA GLN A 360 -20.84 14.46 -0.41
C GLN A 360 -21.60 13.13 -0.39
N ASN A 361 -21.24 12.24 0.49
CA ASN A 361 -22.03 11.06 0.82
C ASN A 361 -22.49 11.13 2.27
#